data_2cd1c42864b32c421f58344309ab306c
#
_entry.id   2cd1c42864b32c421f58344309ab306c
#
_cell.length_a   1.000
_cell.length_b   1.000
_cell.length_c   1.000
_cell.angle_alpha   90.00
_cell.angle_beta   90.00
_cell.angle_gamma   90.00
#
_symmetry.space_group_name_H-M   'P 1'
#
loop_
_entity.id
_entity.type
_entity.pdbx_description
1 polymer ?
#
loop_
_entity_poly.entity_id
_entity_poly.type
_entity_poly.pdbx_seq_one_letter_code
_entity_poly.pdbx_strand_id
1 'polypeptide(L)'
;MRFISPKTDFAFKKIFGSNESKDILISFLNALVYEGRSQIQDLDILDPYTGGSSVDLKDSYLDVKAVLADGTIVIIEMQVLNVAAFEKRVIYNLSKTYANQLKSGQGYSYLRPVIALTIPILNSLRILK
;
A
#
# COMPACT_ATOMS: atom_id res chain seq x y z
N MET A 1 -8.79 -19.14 -17.95
CA MET A 1 -8.97 -18.18 -16.87
C MET A 1 -8.12 -18.53 -15.67
N ARG A 2 -7.47 -17.57 -15.17
CA ARG A 2 -6.66 -17.79 -13.99
C ARG A 2 -7.11 -16.91 -12.85
N PHE A 3 -7.05 -17.46 -11.70
CA PHE A 3 -7.34 -16.70 -10.47
C PHE A 3 -6.09 -16.62 -9.62
N ILE A 4 -5.96 -15.53 -8.90
CA ILE A 4 -4.98 -15.47 -7.85
C ILE A 4 -5.58 -16.23 -6.69
N SER A 5 -4.90 -17.26 -6.26
CA SER A 5 -5.42 -18.09 -5.17
C SER A 5 -5.34 -17.31 -3.86
N PRO A 6 -6.18 -17.65 -2.90
CA PRO A 6 -6.04 -17.08 -1.56
C PRO A 6 -4.66 -17.28 -0.96
N LYS A 7 -3.99 -18.36 -1.35
CA LYS A 7 -2.63 -18.61 -0.88
C LYS A 7 -1.64 -17.57 -1.39
N THR A 8 -1.82 -17.15 -2.64
CA THR A 8 -0.94 -16.13 -3.23
C THR A 8 -1.14 -14.79 -2.53
N ASP A 9 -2.38 -14.42 -2.28
CA ASP A 9 -2.68 -13.19 -1.56
C ASP A 9 -2.14 -13.24 -0.15
N PHE A 10 -2.35 -14.36 0.53
CA PHE A 10 -1.82 -14.56 1.87
C PHE A 10 -0.29 -14.47 1.89
N ALA A 11 0.35 -15.12 0.90
CA ALA A 11 1.81 -15.11 0.82
C ALA A 11 2.34 -13.69 0.61
N PHE A 12 1.68 -12.93 -0.25
CA PHE A 12 2.07 -11.54 -0.50
C PHE A 12 2.04 -10.73 0.79
N LYS A 13 0.94 -10.81 1.52
CA LYS A 13 0.78 -10.08 2.76
C LYS A 13 1.78 -10.54 3.81
N LYS A 14 2.08 -11.82 3.84
CA LYS A 14 3.04 -12.35 4.78
C LYS A 14 4.45 -11.92 4.47
N ILE A 15 4.81 -11.90 3.20
CA ILE A 15 6.16 -11.51 2.79
C ILE A 15 6.39 -10.02 2.97
N PHE A 16 5.43 -9.20 2.53
CA PHE A 16 5.61 -7.76 2.51
C PHE A 16 4.98 -7.03 3.70
N GLY A 17 4.10 -7.69 4.41
CA GLY A 17 3.40 -7.06 5.53
C GLY A 17 3.81 -7.56 6.90
N SER A 18 4.83 -8.39 6.98
CA SER A 18 5.28 -8.98 8.24
C SER A 18 6.55 -8.30 8.73
N ASN A 19 6.61 -8.02 10.02
CA ASN A 19 7.82 -7.46 10.62
C ASN A 19 9.00 -8.41 10.51
N GLU A 20 8.73 -9.70 10.39
CA GLU A 20 9.80 -10.69 10.23
C GLU A 20 10.46 -10.58 8.86
N SER A 21 9.78 -10.01 7.89
CA SER A 21 10.27 -9.87 6.52
C SER A 21 10.48 -8.40 6.15
N LYS A 22 10.70 -7.56 7.14
CA LYS A 22 10.84 -6.13 6.92
C LYS A 22 11.95 -5.82 5.91
N ASP A 23 13.05 -6.55 5.95
CA ASP A 23 14.18 -6.32 5.04
C ASP A 23 13.78 -6.52 3.59
N ILE A 24 12.90 -7.47 3.33
CA ILE A 24 12.41 -7.73 1.99
C ILE A 24 11.58 -6.55 1.49
N LEU A 25 10.74 -6.03 2.36
CA LEU A 25 9.92 -4.86 2.00
C LEU A 25 10.80 -3.64 1.73
N ILE A 26 11.80 -3.41 2.57
CA ILE A 26 12.72 -2.29 2.37
C ILE A 26 13.43 -2.40 1.03
N SER A 27 13.94 -3.57 0.71
CA SER A 27 14.64 -3.81 -0.54
C SER A 27 13.71 -3.59 -1.74
N PHE A 28 12.49 -4.08 -1.63
CA PHE A 28 11.49 -3.94 -2.67
C PHE A 28 11.14 -2.46 -2.93
N LEU A 29 10.92 -1.71 -1.86
CA LEU A 29 10.57 -0.30 -1.98
C LEU A 29 11.73 0.53 -2.51
N ASN A 30 12.93 0.24 -2.08
CA ASN A 30 14.10 0.94 -2.61
C ASN A 30 14.25 0.69 -4.11
N ALA A 31 13.98 -0.51 -4.55
CA ALA A 31 14.07 -0.85 -5.97
C ALA A 31 13.02 -0.11 -6.78
N LEU A 32 11.78 -0.08 -6.30
CA LEU A 32 10.67 0.49 -7.07
C LEU A 32 10.57 2.00 -6.99
N VAL A 33 10.80 2.56 -5.82
CA VAL A 33 10.56 3.98 -5.59
C VAL A 33 11.83 4.79 -5.78
N TYR A 34 12.96 4.24 -5.41
CA TYR A 34 14.23 4.97 -5.39
C TYR A 34 15.27 4.39 -6.34
N GLU A 35 14.82 3.63 -7.33
CA GLU A 35 15.68 3.14 -8.42
C GLU A 35 16.87 2.33 -7.92
N GLY A 36 16.68 1.57 -6.86
CA GLY A 36 17.73 0.74 -6.29
C GLY A 36 18.64 1.44 -5.30
N ARG A 37 18.42 2.72 -5.07
CA ARG A 37 19.22 3.43 -4.07
C ARG A 37 18.74 3.08 -2.68
N SER A 38 19.68 2.99 -1.75
CA SER A 38 19.35 2.63 -0.36
C SER A 38 18.85 3.83 0.42
N GLN A 39 17.75 4.42 -0.03
CA GLN A 39 17.15 5.58 0.62
C GLN A 39 16.41 5.17 1.89
N ILE A 40 15.74 4.04 1.84
CA ILE A 40 15.00 3.54 2.98
C ILE A 40 15.92 2.58 3.73
N GLN A 41 16.19 2.91 4.99
CA GLN A 41 17.02 2.06 5.83
C GLN A 41 16.21 1.37 6.91
N ASP A 42 15.07 1.94 7.26
CA ASP A 42 14.14 1.32 8.19
C ASP A 42 12.73 1.83 7.94
N LEU A 43 11.76 1.07 8.41
CA LEU A 43 10.36 1.45 8.32
C LEU A 43 9.58 0.66 9.38
N ASP A 44 8.36 1.11 9.64
CA ASP A 44 7.45 0.39 10.51
C ASP A 44 6.25 -0.07 9.68
N ILE A 45 5.88 -1.33 9.86
CA ILE A 45 4.72 -1.88 9.19
C ILE A 45 3.50 -1.61 10.07
N LEU A 46 2.49 -1.00 9.48
CA LEU A 46 1.30 -0.57 10.19
C LEU A 46 0.12 -1.50 9.92
N ASP A 47 -0.91 -1.36 10.75
CA ASP A 47 -2.17 -2.05 10.51
C ASP A 47 -2.72 -1.57 9.16
N PRO A 48 -3.00 -2.48 8.23
CA PRO A 48 -3.50 -2.09 6.92
C PRO A 48 -4.93 -1.59 6.92
N TYR A 49 -5.64 -1.74 8.02
CA TYR A 49 -7.00 -1.23 8.12
C TYR A 49 -6.98 0.30 8.14
N THR A 50 -7.84 0.89 7.34
CA THR A 50 -8.02 2.34 7.33
C THR A 50 -9.50 2.60 7.49
N GLY A 51 -9.87 3.00 8.71
CA GLY A 51 -11.25 3.30 9.02
C GLY A 51 -11.74 4.59 8.40
N GLY A 52 -13.02 4.68 8.18
CA GLY A 52 -13.64 5.92 7.77
C GLY A 52 -13.62 6.91 8.92
N SER A 53 -13.37 8.17 8.64
CA SER A 53 -13.34 9.21 9.67
C SER A 53 -14.73 9.71 10.04
N SER A 54 -15.75 9.26 9.35
CA SER A 54 -17.15 9.53 9.66
C SER A 54 -17.99 8.34 9.25
N VAL A 55 -19.26 8.33 9.69
CA VAL A 55 -20.17 7.22 9.34
C VAL A 55 -20.39 7.10 7.84
N ASP A 56 -20.17 8.16 7.11
CA ASP A 56 -20.38 8.17 5.67
C ASP A 56 -19.19 7.70 4.87
N LEU A 57 -18.02 7.58 5.51
CA LEU A 57 -16.83 7.14 4.83
C LEU A 57 -16.67 5.64 4.94
N LYS A 58 -16.29 5.07 3.82
CA LYS A 58 -16.09 3.64 3.72
C LYS A 58 -14.80 3.22 4.41
N ASP A 59 -14.86 2.15 5.18
CA ASP A 59 -13.66 1.51 5.71
C ASP A 59 -12.89 0.84 4.57
N SER A 60 -11.60 0.78 4.72
CA SER A 60 -10.72 0.18 3.72
C SER A 60 -9.72 -0.75 4.37
N TYR A 61 -9.36 -1.77 3.62
CA TYR A 61 -8.27 -2.66 3.99
C TYR A 61 -7.24 -2.62 2.87
N LEU A 62 -6.05 -2.19 3.22
CA LEU A 62 -4.93 -2.15 2.29
C LEU A 62 -4.17 -3.47 2.41
N ASP A 63 -3.44 -3.83 1.36
CA ASP A 63 -2.67 -5.06 1.44
C ASP A 63 -1.47 -4.90 2.38
N VAL A 64 -0.74 -3.79 2.23
CA VAL A 64 0.38 -3.47 3.11
C VAL A 64 0.40 -1.97 3.34
N LYS A 65 0.74 -1.58 4.54
CA LYS A 65 0.89 -0.18 4.91
C LYS A 65 2.13 -0.04 5.77
N ALA A 66 2.97 0.94 5.45
CA ALA A 66 4.20 1.16 6.18
C ALA A 66 4.46 2.65 6.33
N VAL A 67 5.23 3.02 7.35
CA VAL A 67 5.68 4.39 7.53
C VAL A 67 7.21 4.39 7.54
N LEU A 68 7.77 5.28 6.75
CA LEU A 68 9.23 5.43 6.66
C LEU A 68 9.73 6.32 7.79
N ALA A 69 11.05 6.37 7.94
CA ALA A 69 11.66 7.12 9.02
C ALA A 69 11.33 8.62 8.97
N ASP A 70 11.12 9.16 7.78
CA ASP A 70 10.78 10.58 7.61
C ASP A 70 9.29 10.87 7.74
N GLY A 71 8.50 9.85 8.05
CA GLY A 71 7.05 10.00 8.19
C GLY A 71 6.25 9.74 6.93
N THR A 72 6.91 9.52 5.80
CA THR A 72 6.21 9.18 4.56
C THR A 72 5.46 7.86 4.74
N ILE A 73 4.20 7.83 4.32
CA ILE A 73 3.39 6.63 4.40
C ILE A 73 3.37 5.97 3.02
N VAL A 74 3.61 4.67 3.01
CA VAL A 74 3.55 3.88 1.78
C VAL A 74 2.40 2.89 1.92
N ILE A 75 1.51 2.88 0.95
CA ILE A 75 0.44 1.89 0.88
C ILE A 75 0.64 1.07 -0.38
N ILE A 76 0.46 -0.23 -0.26
CA ILE A 76 0.66 -1.16 -1.37
C ILE A 76 -0.60 -1.96 -1.56
N GLU A 77 -1.07 -2.04 -2.78
CA GLU A 77 -2.25 -2.83 -3.14
C GLU A 77 -1.93 -3.71 -4.33
N MET A 78 -2.44 -4.93 -4.26
CA MET A 78 -2.38 -5.85 -5.37
C MET A 78 -3.59 -5.66 -6.27
N GLN A 79 -3.35 -5.54 -7.55
CA GLN A 79 -4.43 -5.56 -8.53
C GLN A 79 -4.57 -6.98 -9.04
N VAL A 80 -5.56 -7.68 -8.48
CA VAL A 80 -5.77 -9.10 -8.80
C VAL A 80 -6.43 -9.27 -10.16
N LEU A 81 -7.39 -8.43 -10.44
CA LEU A 81 -8.16 -8.48 -11.68
C LEU A 81 -8.25 -7.08 -12.26
N ASN A 82 -8.58 -7.02 -13.54
CA ASN A 82 -8.83 -5.74 -14.19
C ASN A 82 -10.22 -5.25 -13.77
N VAL A 83 -10.27 -4.55 -12.67
CA VAL A 83 -11.50 -4.04 -12.10
C VAL A 83 -11.73 -2.63 -12.60
N ALA A 84 -12.92 -2.35 -13.13
CA ALA A 84 -13.22 -1.06 -13.73
C ALA A 84 -13.03 0.11 -12.78
N ALA A 85 -13.28 -0.09 -11.50
CA ALA A 85 -13.17 0.98 -10.51
C ALA A 85 -11.83 0.99 -9.79
N PHE A 86 -10.84 0.24 -10.27
CA PHE A 86 -9.58 0.09 -9.54
C PHE A 86 -8.85 1.41 -9.33
N GLU A 87 -8.77 2.23 -10.36
CA GLU A 87 -8.08 3.51 -10.24
C GLU A 87 -8.76 4.42 -9.22
N LYS A 88 -10.08 4.42 -9.23
CA LYS A 88 -10.85 5.21 -8.27
C LYS A 88 -10.61 4.71 -6.85
N ARG A 89 -10.49 3.40 -6.70
CA ARG A 89 -10.21 2.81 -5.39
C ARG A 89 -8.84 3.23 -4.88
N VAL A 90 -7.85 3.23 -5.75
CA VAL A 90 -6.49 3.65 -5.38
C VAL A 90 -6.50 5.11 -4.93
N ILE A 91 -7.13 5.97 -5.71
CA ILE A 91 -7.21 7.40 -5.38
C ILE A 91 -7.97 7.62 -4.07
N TYR A 92 -9.04 6.88 -3.88
CA TYR A 92 -9.83 6.98 -2.65
C TYR A 92 -8.98 6.60 -1.44
N ASN A 93 -8.28 5.47 -1.52
CA ASN A 93 -7.45 5.01 -0.41
C ASN A 93 -6.27 5.94 -0.14
N LEU A 94 -5.67 6.47 -1.20
CA LEU A 94 -4.58 7.44 -1.09
C LEU A 94 -5.07 8.70 -0.39
N SER A 95 -6.20 9.23 -0.84
CA SER A 95 -6.75 10.47 -0.30
C SER A 95 -7.17 10.29 1.16
N LYS A 96 -7.78 9.17 1.47
CA LYS A 96 -8.22 8.90 2.84
C LYS A 96 -7.02 8.75 3.78
N THR A 97 -6.00 8.04 3.33
CA THR A 97 -4.77 7.87 4.11
C THR A 97 -4.12 9.21 4.36
N TYR A 98 -4.09 10.06 3.36
CA TYR A 98 -3.51 11.39 3.48
C TYR A 98 -4.30 12.25 4.46
N ALA A 99 -5.62 12.28 4.28
CA ALA A 99 -6.50 13.11 5.12
C ALA A 99 -6.53 12.65 6.57
N ASN A 100 -6.47 11.34 6.80
CA ASN A 100 -6.55 10.78 8.14
C ASN A 100 -5.35 11.10 9.02
N GLN A 101 -4.32 11.70 8.46
CA GLN A 101 -3.18 12.13 9.26
C GLN A 101 -3.51 13.30 10.17
N LEU A 102 -4.49 14.12 9.78
CA LEU A 102 -4.83 15.30 10.54
C LEU A 102 -5.97 15.05 11.50
N LYS A 103 -5.81 15.55 12.69
CA LYS A 103 -6.87 15.59 13.69
C LYS A 103 -7.33 17.02 13.84
N SER A 104 -8.52 17.18 14.42
CA SER A 104 -9.08 18.49 14.69
C SER A 104 -8.06 19.35 15.44
N GLY A 105 -7.86 20.56 14.97
CA GLY A 105 -6.94 21.50 15.59
C GLY A 105 -5.50 21.41 15.12
N GLN A 106 -5.15 20.43 14.29
CA GLN A 106 -3.80 20.32 13.74
C GLN A 106 -3.69 21.07 12.43
N GLY A 107 -2.55 21.69 12.19
CA GLY A 107 -2.29 22.39 10.94
C GLY A 107 -1.83 21.49 9.84
N TYR A 108 -1.91 21.98 8.61
CA TYR A 108 -1.54 21.20 7.43
C TYR A 108 -0.06 20.81 7.40
N SER A 109 0.77 21.48 8.17
CA SER A 109 2.20 21.13 8.24
C SER A 109 2.45 19.75 8.83
N TYR A 110 1.46 19.18 9.50
CA TYR A 110 1.57 17.80 10.00
C TYR A 110 1.45 16.75 8.92
N LEU A 111 0.95 17.15 7.74
CA LEU A 111 0.78 16.18 6.66
C LEU A 111 2.12 15.71 6.12
N ARG A 112 2.24 14.40 5.95
CA ARG A 112 3.39 13.76 5.34
C ARG A 112 2.99 13.17 4.01
N PRO A 113 3.93 13.03 3.09
CA PRO A 113 3.61 12.42 1.79
C PRO A 113 3.05 11.02 1.95
N VAL A 114 2.19 10.63 1.03
CA VAL A 114 1.69 9.25 0.93
C VAL A 114 2.01 8.76 -0.47
N ILE A 115 2.63 7.60 -0.53
CA ILE A 115 2.97 6.96 -1.80
C ILE A 115 2.09 5.73 -1.93
N ALA A 116 1.33 5.66 -3.00
CA ALA A 116 0.52 4.49 -3.29
C ALA A 116 1.18 3.69 -4.41
N LEU A 117 1.47 2.43 -4.12
CA LEU A 117 2.02 1.51 -5.09
C LEU A 117 0.96 0.48 -5.44
N THR A 118 0.81 0.23 -6.72
CA THR A 118 -0.07 -0.79 -7.21
C THR A 118 0.77 -1.88 -7.87
N ILE A 119 0.58 -3.11 -7.41
CA ILE A 119 1.30 -4.23 -7.97
C ILE A 119 0.29 -5.07 -8.74
N PRO A 120 0.33 -5.03 -10.07
CA PRO A 120 -0.58 -5.85 -10.85
C PRO A 120 -0.16 -7.31 -10.77
N ILE A 121 -1.11 -8.14 -10.41
CA ILE A 121 -0.90 -9.58 -10.45
C ILE A 121 -1.41 -10.01 -11.80
N LEU A 122 -0.51 -10.14 -12.73
CA LEU A 122 -0.88 -10.40 -14.09
C LEU A 122 -1.07 -11.89 -14.32
N ASN A 123 -2.10 -12.17 -15.05
CA ASN A 123 -2.14 -13.44 -15.76
C ASN A 123 -1.31 -13.26 -17.02
N SER A 124 -0.09 -12.82 -16.78
CA SER A 124 0.76 -12.37 -17.87
C SER A 124 1.04 -13.47 -18.88
N LEU A 125 0.98 -14.71 -18.42
CA LEU A 125 1.17 -15.82 -19.34
C LEU A 125 0.09 -15.86 -20.40
N ARG A 126 -1.13 -15.49 -20.04
CA ARG A 126 -2.18 -15.41 -21.03
C ARG A 126 -1.95 -14.29 -22.01
N ILE A 127 -1.40 -13.21 -21.52
CA ILE A 127 -1.12 -12.05 -22.36
C ILE A 127 -0.03 -12.35 -23.35
N LEU A 128 0.91 -13.17 -22.96
CA LEU A 128 2.05 -13.50 -23.78
C LEU A 128 1.77 -14.52 -24.86
N LYS A 129 0.59 -15.08 -24.87
CA LYS A 129 0.27 -16.09 -25.90
C LYS A 129 -0.07 -15.46 -27.23
#